data_ef3325ed7c89049fbe8396e996bd42af
#
_entry.id   ef3325ed7c89049fbe8396e996bd42af
#
_cell.length_a   1.000
_cell.length_b   1.000
_cell.length_c   1.000
_cell.angle_alpha   90.00
_cell.angle_beta   90.00
_cell.angle_gamma   90.00
#
_symmetry.space_group_name_H-M   'P 1'
#
loop_
_entity.id
_entity.type
_entity.pdbx_description
1 polymer ?
#
loop_
_entity_poly.entity_id
_entity_poly.type
_entity_poly.pdbx_seq_one_letter_code
_entity_poly.pdbx_strand_id
1 'polypeptide(L)'
;MIAKVSQINLITKHNIRLHIDCDRIAELMKKASLMVGAGGSMHWERCISSLPALVICVAENQVETTRCLSKENVCKYLGFWDQVSVTDVARALVSLLQSPSKLKAMSKCAGKIVPRHSGTPCVSKHVLSLLQPLPLEQA
;
A
#
# COMPACT_ATOMS: atom_id res chain seq x y z
N MET A 1 -21.33 -3.19 -11.80
CA MET A 1 -20.60 -2.87 -10.55
C MET A 1 -21.33 -1.82 -9.70
N ILE A 2 -21.70 -0.68 -10.24
CA ILE A 2 -22.39 0.42 -9.51
C ILE A 2 -23.69 -0.07 -8.84
N ALA A 3 -24.55 -0.79 -9.56
CA ALA A 3 -25.79 -1.35 -9.02
C ALA A 3 -25.59 -2.27 -7.80
N LYS A 4 -24.52 -3.10 -7.81
CA LYS A 4 -24.16 -3.97 -6.67
C LYS A 4 -23.76 -3.18 -5.43
N VAL A 5 -23.01 -2.08 -5.58
CA VAL A 5 -22.62 -1.23 -4.44
C VAL A 5 -23.84 -0.54 -3.84
N SER A 6 -24.75 -0.03 -4.67
CA SER A 6 -25.99 0.57 -4.19
C SER A 6 -26.86 -0.42 -3.41
N GLN A 7 -26.98 -1.67 -3.89
CA GLN A 7 -27.70 -2.74 -3.19
C GLN A 7 -27.07 -3.07 -1.82
N ILE A 8 -25.73 -3.16 -1.75
CA ILE A 8 -25.03 -3.42 -0.49
C ILE A 8 -25.29 -2.30 0.52
N ASN A 9 -25.25 -1.04 0.12
CA ASN A 9 -25.55 0.09 0.99
C ASN A 9 -26.95 0.05 1.58
N LEU A 10 -27.94 -0.36 0.77
CA LEU A 10 -29.33 -0.52 1.22
C LEU A 10 -29.49 -1.64 2.26
N ILE A 11 -28.77 -2.76 2.08
CA ILE A 11 -28.89 -3.95 2.94
C ILE A 11 -28.11 -3.76 4.25
N THR A 12 -26.89 -3.22 4.18
CA THR A 12 -25.95 -3.23 5.33
C THR A 12 -26.01 -1.97 6.17
N LYS A 13 -26.69 -0.91 5.73
CA LYS A 13 -26.67 0.44 6.32
C LYS A 13 -25.26 1.04 6.48
N HIS A 14 -24.27 0.48 5.79
CA HIS A 14 -22.90 0.99 5.77
C HIS A 14 -22.74 2.02 4.66
N ASN A 15 -21.93 3.03 4.92
CA ASN A 15 -21.65 4.08 3.94
C ASN A 15 -20.51 3.62 3.01
N ILE A 16 -20.84 2.90 1.94
CA ILE A 16 -19.90 2.49 0.91
C ILE A 16 -19.92 3.53 -0.21
N ARG A 17 -18.76 4.11 -0.50
CA ARG A 17 -18.57 5.05 -1.62
C ARG A 17 -17.76 4.38 -2.72
N LEU A 18 -18.29 4.37 -3.92
CA LEU A 18 -17.59 3.89 -5.11
C LEU A 18 -16.91 5.07 -5.79
N HIS A 19 -15.61 4.94 -6.04
CA HIS A 19 -14.82 5.85 -6.86
C HIS A 19 -14.39 5.12 -8.13
N ILE A 20 -14.60 5.74 -9.30
CA ILE A 20 -14.20 5.22 -10.61
C ILE A 20 -13.29 6.29 -11.22
N ASP A 21 -12.18 5.87 -11.83
CA ASP A 21 -11.19 6.76 -12.46
C ASP A 21 -10.77 7.92 -11.53
N CYS A 22 -10.43 7.55 -10.29
CA CYS A 22 -10.17 8.51 -9.22
C CYS A 22 -8.76 9.08 -9.32
N ASP A 23 -8.65 10.37 -9.60
CA ASP A 23 -7.41 11.16 -9.63
C ASP A 23 -6.89 11.57 -8.23
N ARG A 24 -7.73 11.39 -7.18
CA ARG A 24 -7.44 11.79 -5.80
C ARG A 24 -7.15 10.62 -4.85
N ILE A 25 -6.54 9.54 -5.35
CA ILE A 25 -6.27 8.34 -4.53
C ILE A 25 -5.37 8.67 -3.33
N ALA A 26 -4.39 9.55 -3.49
CA ALA A 26 -3.51 9.97 -2.41
C ALA A 26 -4.24 10.69 -1.26
N GLU A 27 -5.30 11.45 -1.58
CA GLU A 27 -6.14 12.08 -0.54
C GLU A 27 -6.99 11.04 0.20
N LEU A 28 -7.50 10.03 -0.52
CA LEU A 28 -8.23 8.92 0.10
C LEU A 28 -7.33 8.12 1.02
N MET A 29 -6.10 7.82 0.59
CA MET A 29 -5.10 7.13 1.44
C MET A 29 -4.76 7.91 2.70
N LYS A 30 -4.61 9.23 2.63
CA LYS A 30 -4.35 10.08 3.80
C LYS A 30 -5.48 10.08 4.82
N LYS A 31 -6.72 9.86 4.39
CA LYS A 31 -7.92 9.85 5.25
C LYS A 31 -8.27 8.45 5.74
N ALA A 32 -7.73 7.41 5.12
CA ALA A 32 -8.04 6.03 5.47
C ALA A 32 -7.26 5.57 6.71
N SER A 33 -7.86 4.71 7.50
CA SER A 33 -7.24 4.07 8.67
C SER A 33 -6.59 2.73 8.32
N LEU A 34 -7.05 2.09 7.27
CA LEU A 34 -6.57 0.78 6.80
C LEU A 34 -6.89 0.64 5.31
N MET A 35 -5.98 0.05 4.56
CA MET A 35 -6.17 -0.34 3.17
C MET A 35 -6.31 -1.86 3.06
N VAL A 36 -7.20 -2.32 2.19
CA VAL A 36 -7.23 -3.70 1.69
C VAL A 36 -7.01 -3.63 0.19
N GLY A 37 -5.98 -4.29 -0.32
CA GLY A 37 -5.66 -4.18 -1.74
C GLY A 37 -4.52 -5.06 -2.20
N ALA A 38 -4.11 -4.87 -3.45
CA ALA A 38 -3.01 -5.59 -4.06
C ALA A 38 -1.64 -5.04 -3.64
N GLY A 39 -0.60 -5.83 -3.93
CA GLY A 39 0.79 -5.40 -3.85
C GLY A 39 1.21 -4.47 -5.00
N GLY A 40 2.51 -4.39 -5.28
CA GLY A 40 3.06 -3.57 -6.38
C GLY A 40 3.29 -2.12 -5.99
N SER A 41 3.16 -1.18 -6.94
CA SER A 41 3.45 0.26 -6.73
C SER A 41 2.62 0.89 -5.62
N MET A 42 1.43 0.37 -5.38
CA MET A 42 0.54 0.77 -4.30
C MET A 42 1.19 0.69 -2.91
N HIS A 43 2.19 -0.18 -2.72
CA HIS A 43 2.97 -0.24 -1.49
C HIS A 43 3.67 1.08 -1.17
N TRP A 44 4.27 1.71 -2.17
CA TRP A 44 5.04 2.93 -1.99
C TRP A 44 4.11 4.12 -1.70
N GLU A 45 3.00 4.23 -2.44
CA GLU A 45 2.01 5.29 -2.26
C GLU A 45 1.37 5.26 -0.86
N ARG A 46 0.95 4.07 -0.38
CA ARG A 46 0.40 3.94 0.96
C ARG A 46 1.44 4.16 2.06
N CYS A 47 2.70 3.77 1.84
CA CYS A 47 3.78 4.00 2.80
C CYS A 47 4.07 5.49 3.00
N ILE A 48 4.05 6.31 1.94
CA ILE A 48 4.14 7.77 2.04
C ILE A 48 3.02 8.34 2.93
N SER A 49 1.85 7.72 2.89
CA SER A 49 0.70 8.11 3.73
C SER A 49 0.71 7.44 5.10
N SER A 50 1.72 6.65 5.43
CA SER A 50 1.80 5.83 6.66
C SER A 50 0.56 4.95 6.86
N LEU A 51 -0.04 4.44 5.77
CA LEU A 51 -1.30 3.73 5.79
C LEU A 51 -1.07 2.22 5.98
N PRO A 52 -1.57 1.62 7.08
CA PRO A 52 -1.56 0.17 7.29
C PRO A 52 -2.32 -0.56 6.19
N ALA A 53 -1.94 -1.80 5.88
CA ALA A 53 -2.63 -2.56 4.86
C ALA A 53 -2.74 -4.05 5.13
N LEU A 54 -3.87 -4.63 4.68
CA LEU A 54 -4.01 -6.04 4.35
C LEU A 54 -3.72 -6.19 2.85
N VAL A 55 -2.79 -7.06 2.50
CA VAL A 55 -2.34 -7.20 1.11
C VAL A 55 -2.57 -8.60 0.59
N ILE A 56 -3.18 -8.68 -0.59
CA ILE A 56 -3.39 -9.89 -1.37
C ILE A 56 -2.61 -9.71 -2.67
N CYS A 57 -1.66 -10.59 -2.96
CA CYS A 57 -0.92 -10.51 -4.22
C CYS A 57 -1.78 -11.06 -5.37
N VAL A 58 -1.82 -10.33 -6.47
CA VAL A 58 -2.55 -10.71 -7.70
C VAL A 58 -1.62 -11.09 -8.84
N ALA A 59 -0.30 -10.92 -8.67
CA ALA A 59 0.73 -11.31 -9.61
C ALA A 59 1.98 -11.79 -8.86
N GLU A 60 2.72 -12.73 -9.45
CA GLU A 60 3.88 -13.36 -8.80
C GLU A 60 4.99 -12.38 -8.44
N ASN A 61 5.24 -11.41 -9.30
CA ASN A 61 6.25 -10.36 -9.07
C ASN A 61 5.95 -9.46 -7.85
N GLN A 62 4.75 -9.52 -7.28
CA GLN A 62 4.38 -8.78 -6.07
C GLN A 62 4.71 -9.54 -4.78
N VAL A 63 4.89 -10.86 -4.85
CA VAL A 63 4.93 -11.74 -3.67
C VAL A 63 6.16 -11.47 -2.82
N GLU A 64 7.34 -11.45 -3.42
CA GLU A 64 8.60 -11.27 -2.70
C GLU A 64 8.62 -9.94 -1.94
N THR A 65 8.35 -8.83 -2.62
CA THR A 65 8.29 -7.50 -2.01
C THR A 65 7.27 -7.44 -0.90
N THR A 66 6.08 -8.01 -1.11
CA THR A 66 5.01 -8.01 -0.10
C THR A 66 5.41 -8.83 1.13
N ARG A 67 6.07 -9.99 0.94
CA ARG A 67 6.60 -10.81 2.05
C ARG A 67 7.64 -10.06 2.87
N CYS A 68 8.59 -9.38 2.21
CA CYS A 68 9.58 -8.56 2.90
C CYS A 68 8.93 -7.46 3.72
N LEU A 69 8.01 -6.68 3.13
CA LEU A 69 7.28 -5.63 3.84
C LEU A 69 6.43 -6.17 5.00
N SER A 70 5.89 -7.38 4.87
CA SER A 70 5.11 -8.02 5.94
C SER A 70 6.00 -8.45 7.11
N LYS A 71 7.23 -8.95 6.87
CA LYS A 71 8.21 -9.26 7.92
C LYS A 71 8.60 -8.02 8.71
N GLU A 72 8.70 -6.87 8.05
CA GLU A 72 8.99 -5.57 8.68
C GLU A 72 7.74 -4.91 9.32
N ASN A 73 6.63 -5.65 9.43
CA ASN A 73 5.37 -5.16 9.97
C ASN A 73 4.83 -3.90 9.25
N VAL A 74 5.12 -3.77 7.96
CA VAL A 74 4.63 -2.66 7.11
C VAL A 74 3.23 -2.93 6.58
N CYS A 75 2.88 -4.20 6.42
CA CYS A 75 1.55 -4.69 6.03
C CYS A 75 1.32 -6.09 6.59
N LYS A 76 0.09 -6.57 6.49
CA LYS A 76 -0.23 -7.98 6.70
C LYS A 76 -0.47 -8.64 5.34
N TYR A 77 0.43 -9.50 4.92
CA TYR A 77 0.26 -10.33 3.72
C TYR A 77 -0.71 -11.47 4.01
N LEU A 78 -1.74 -11.62 3.21
CA LEU A 78 -2.77 -12.66 3.35
C LEU A 78 -2.49 -13.88 2.48
N GLY A 79 -1.82 -13.70 1.35
CA GLY A 79 -1.56 -14.77 0.39
C GLY A 79 -1.74 -14.33 -1.05
N PHE A 80 -1.63 -15.30 -1.96
CA PHE A 80 -1.94 -15.10 -3.37
C PHE A 80 -3.47 -15.17 -3.59
N TRP A 81 -3.99 -14.45 -4.55
CA TRP A 81 -5.42 -14.18 -4.72
C TRP A 81 -6.31 -15.44 -4.81
N ASP A 82 -5.80 -16.52 -5.40
CA ASP A 82 -6.49 -17.80 -5.54
C ASP A 82 -6.50 -18.65 -4.26
N GLN A 83 -5.68 -18.29 -3.27
CA GLN A 83 -5.53 -18.97 -1.99
C GLN A 83 -6.20 -18.23 -0.83
N VAL A 84 -6.75 -17.03 -1.08
CA VAL A 84 -7.33 -16.18 -0.04
C VAL A 84 -8.84 -16.13 -0.18
N SER A 85 -9.55 -16.65 0.82
CA SER A 85 -11.01 -16.61 0.86
C SER A 85 -11.53 -15.28 1.44
N VAL A 86 -12.80 -14.98 1.16
CA VAL A 86 -13.50 -13.84 1.79
C VAL A 86 -13.45 -13.93 3.31
N THR A 87 -13.54 -15.14 3.86
CA THR A 87 -13.48 -15.39 5.31
C THR A 87 -12.11 -15.02 5.88
N ASP A 88 -11.02 -15.29 5.16
CA ASP A 88 -9.67 -14.93 5.60
C ASP A 88 -9.49 -13.42 5.65
N VAL A 89 -9.98 -12.71 4.63
CA VAL A 89 -9.99 -11.24 4.60
C VAL A 89 -10.79 -10.67 5.76
N ALA A 90 -12.01 -11.17 5.97
CA ALA A 90 -12.89 -10.71 7.05
C ALA A 90 -12.25 -10.94 8.43
N ARG A 91 -11.70 -12.13 8.67
CA ARG A 91 -11.02 -12.48 9.93
C ARG A 91 -9.81 -11.58 10.17
N ALA A 92 -9.00 -11.34 9.16
CA ALA A 92 -7.82 -10.48 9.25
C ALA A 92 -8.21 -9.02 9.52
N LEU A 93 -9.26 -8.53 8.85
CA LEU A 93 -9.80 -7.20 9.04
C LEU A 93 -10.30 -6.99 10.48
N VAL A 94 -11.16 -7.88 10.97
CA VAL A 94 -11.67 -7.83 12.36
C VAL A 94 -10.53 -7.85 13.36
N SER A 95 -9.55 -8.76 13.19
CA SER A 95 -8.38 -8.87 14.07
C SER A 95 -7.56 -7.59 14.15
N LEU A 96 -7.40 -6.86 13.04
CA LEU A 96 -6.66 -5.59 13.04
C LEU A 96 -7.50 -4.45 13.63
N LEU A 97 -8.78 -4.38 13.32
CA LEU A 97 -9.68 -3.33 13.85
C LEU A 97 -9.85 -3.44 15.37
N GLN A 98 -9.83 -4.66 15.90
CA GLN A 98 -9.85 -4.91 17.36
C GLN A 98 -8.50 -4.66 18.05
N SER A 99 -7.47 -4.30 17.31
CA SER A 99 -6.12 -4.09 17.85
C SER A 99 -5.52 -2.75 17.41
N PRO A 100 -5.98 -1.61 17.97
CA PRO A 100 -5.49 -0.28 17.61
C PRO A 100 -3.96 -0.14 17.75
N SER A 101 -3.37 -0.82 18.72
CA SER A 101 -1.92 -0.85 18.93
C SER A 101 -1.18 -1.48 17.74
N LYS A 102 -1.70 -2.56 17.17
CA LYS A 102 -1.12 -3.20 15.97
C LYS A 102 -1.23 -2.29 14.75
N LEU A 103 -2.39 -1.65 14.55
CA LEU A 103 -2.56 -0.68 13.46
C LEU A 103 -1.57 0.48 13.59
N LYS A 104 -1.42 1.04 14.80
CA LYS A 104 -0.47 2.12 15.06
C LYS A 104 0.99 1.70 14.83
N ALA A 105 1.37 0.49 15.25
CA ALA A 105 2.70 -0.05 14.99
C ALA A 105 2.96 -0.22 13.49
N MET A 106 2.01 -0.80 12.75
CA MET A 106 2.10 -0.98 11.30
C MET A 106 2.17 0.36 10.57
N SER A 107 1.38 1.36 10.96
CA SER A 107 1.43 2.72 10.43
C SER A 107 2.82 3.35 10.64
N LYS A 108 3.40 3.20 11.83
CA LYS A 108 4.74 3.70 12.14
C LYS A 108 5.81 3.02 11.28
N CYS A 109 5.72 1.71 11.06
CA CYS A 109 6.63 0.98 10.18
C CYS A 109 6.47 1.44 8.72
N ALA A 110 5.23 1.53 8.22
CA ALA A 110 4.96 1.99 6.86
C ALA A 110 5.55 3.38 6.58
N GLY A 111 5.39 4.32 7.50
CA GLY A 111 5.89 5.69 7.34
C GLY A 111 7.43 5.83 7.33
N LYS A 112 8.16 4.76 7.67
CA LYS A 112 9.63 4.76 7.63
C LYS A 112 10.19 4.24 6.30
N ILE A 113 9.38 3.50 5.52
CA ILE A 113 9.84 2.83 4.29
C ILE A 113 10.17 3.84 3.19
N VAL A 114 9.31 4.84 3.01
CA VAL A 114 9.49 5.85 1.96
C VAL A 114 9.58 7.22 2.61
N PRO A 115 10.79 7.83 2.68
CA PRO A 115 10.94 9.19 3.17
C PRO A 115 10.18 10.16 2.28
N ARG A 116 9.42 11.06 2.90
CA ARG A 116 8.63 12.06 2.15
C ARG A 116 9.57 12.97 1.35
N HIS A 117 9.16 13.28 0.13
CA HIS A 117 9.87 14.19 -0.78
C HIS A 117 11.29 13.76 -1.20
N SER A 118 11.68 12.50 -0.98
CA SER A 118 13.03 12.02 -1.32
C SER A 118 13.12 11.29 -2.67
N GLY A 119 12.03 10.74 -3.19
CA GLY A 119 12.05 9.89 -4.39
C GLY A 119 12.63 10.60 -5.61
N THR A 120 11.95 11.62 -6.11
CA THR A 120 12.39 12.38 -7.30
C THR A 120 13.76 13.03 -7.12
N PRO A 121 14.06 13.77 -6.03
CA PRO A 121 15.39 14.34 -5.84
C PRO A 121 16.50 13.30 -5.77
N CYS A 122 16.26 12.15 -5.14
CA CYS A 122 17.24 11.07 -5.06
C CYS A 122 17.56 10.48 -6.44
N VAL A 123 16.55 10.16 -7.22
CA VAL A 123 16.69 9.65 -8.58
C VAL A 123 17.37 10.67 -9.48
N SER A 124 16.93 11.94 -9.46
CA SER A 124 17.52 13.02 -10.26
C SER A 124 18.99 13.21 -9.95
N LYS A 125 19.35 13.23 -8.65
CA LYS A 125 20.76 13.35 -8.23
C LYS A 125 21.60 12.19 -8.75
N HIS A 126 21.08 10.96 -8.68
CA HIS A 126 21.78 9.78 -9.16
C HIS A 126 21.97 9.82 -10.69
N VAL A 127 20.92 10.13 -11.46
CA VAL A 127 21.02 10.29 -12.91
C VAL A 127 22.03 11.36 -13.30
N LEU A 128 21.98 12.54 -12.65
CA LEU A 128 22.93 13.62 -12.92
C LEU A 128 24.38 13.20 -12.60
N SER A 129 24.61 12.41 -11.57
CA SER A 129 25.95 11.92 -11.25
C SER A 129 26.52 10.97 -12.31
N LEU A 130 25.65 10.22 -13.01
CA LEU A 130 26.05 9.35 -14.12
C LEU A 130 26.34 10.12 -15.42
N LEU A 131 25.83 11.34 -15.55
CA LEU A 131 26.02 12.21 -16.71
C LEU A 131 27.23 13.13 -16.57
N GLN A 132 27.90 13.16 -15.40
CA GLN A 132 29.15 13.90 -15.25
C GLN A 132 30.25 13.23 -16.07
N PRO A 133 31.00 13.96 -16.91
CA PRO A 133 32.10 13.38 -17.68
C PRO A 133 33.13 12.78 -16.70
N LEU A 134 33.59 11.57 -17.05
CA LEU A 134 34.74 10.98 -16.36
C LEU A 134 35.91 12.01 -16.37
N PRO A 135 36.62 12.19 -15.25
CA PRO A 135 37.79 13.04 -15.27
C PRO A 135 38.72 12.55 -16.36
N LEU A 136 39.05 13.42 -17.30
CA LEU A 136 40.10 13.14 -18.30
C LEU A 136 41.36 12.81 -17.52
N GLU A 137 41.79 11.54 -17.52
CA GLU A 137 43.09 11.16 -17.04
C GLU A 137 44.09 11.99 -17.84
N GLN A 138 44.85 12.78 -17.13
CA GLN A 138 45.94 13.57 -17.70
C GLN A 138 46.95 12.59 -18.28
N ALA A 139 47.02 12.59 -19.63
CA ALA A 139 48.07 11.90 -20.36
C ALA A 139 49.42 12.59 -20.19
#